data_0347aac0848bd13c5de87b3fe889b8e4
#
_entry.id   0347aac0848bd13c5de87b3fe889b8e4
#
_cell.length_a   1.000
_cell.length_b   1.000
_cell.length_c   1.000
_cell.angle_alpha   90.00
_cell.angle_beta   90.00
_cell.angle_gamma   90.00
#
_symmetry.space_group_name_H-M   'P 1'
#
loop_
_entity.id
_entity.type
_entity.pdbx_description
1 polymer ?
#
loop_
_entity_poly.entity_id
_entity_poly.type
_entity_poly.pdbx_seq_one_letter_code
_entity_poly.pdbx_strand_id
1 'polypeptide(L)'
;MKRITAIMIASLLASCYVANGQSLLERLGQRAKNAVENKLGEKVEQGVNDALDGKTGKNKKNDKADKQTADPVSQDAVALPDAKVPAQPKKQVETSYAKTDYVPGDEIFFEDTFENEQLGEFPLRWDLLDGYVETASLEGRKVLAFTDNGLGQVMPLMKDNKWNWLPEIFTLEFDLFVAPLDEDAGSELGMEVRFGNRGASDYYNASSYVWFRYREDGSSSLSWALLKPGTDVQTRGDKMLGLNPGLEDYNAKDNPLKAGEWNHFAFSFNKRAFKGYINGVRLINVPAMEAPGYFYFNSASQYAYSGISNVRLAKGAVPLYDRLMSEGKIVTYAITFETGKADLKPESMVEINRVAKLMKENPGLEFEVQGHCDATGSDKVNDPLSQKRAEAIVAALVEEGIAQARLTAVGKGSHQPIASNSTDEGRAKNRRVEFVKK
;
A
#
# COMPACT_ATOMS: atom_id res chain seq x y z
N MET A 1 -30.35 -33.72 -41.81
CA MET A 1 -28.92 -33.53 -41.60
C MET A 1 -28.52 -32.22 -40.89
N LYS A 2 -29.25 -31.12 -40.98
CA LYS A 2 -28.89 -29.87 -40.31
C LYS A 2 -29.20 -29.78 -38.80
N ARG A 3 -30.01 -30.67 -38.25
CA ARG A 3 -30.35 -30.69 -36.79
C ARG A 3 -29.45 -31.55 -35.93
N ILE A 4 -28.71 -32.49 -36.52
CA ILE A 4 -27.79 -33.37 -35.80
C ILE A 4 -26.43 -32.70 -35.58
N THR A 5 -26.04 -31.81 -36.48
CA THR A 5 -24.77 -31.06 -36.39
C THR A 5 -24.82 -30.00 -35.27
N ALA A 6 -25.98 -29.39 -35.01
CA ALA A 6 -26.15 -28.39 -33.95
C ALA A 6 -26.08 -29.00 -32.53
N ILE A 7 -26.57 -30.25 -32.38
CA ILE A 7 -26.52 -30.95 -31.08
C ILE A 7 -25.11 -31.44 -30.75
N MET A 8 -24.31 -31.84 -31.75
CA MET A 8 -22.90 -32.22 -31.52
C MET A 8 -22.00 -31.03 -31.17
N ILE A 9 -22.25 -29.84 -31.72
CA ILE A 9 -21.48 -28.63 -31.38
C ILE A 9 -21.84 -28.16 -29.96
N ALA A 10 -23.11 -28.24 -29.54
CA ALA A 10 -23.52 -27.90 -28.21
C ALA A 10 -22.96 -28.88 -27.14
N SER A 11 -22.82 -30.17 -27.47
CA SER A 11 -22.21 -31.15 -26.55
C SER A 11 -20.69 -31.05 -26.49
N LEU A 12 -20.00 -30.59 -27.53
CA LEU A 12 -18.56 -30.31 -27.49
C LEU A 12 -18.26 -29.04 -26.67
N LEU A 13 -19.08 -28.02 -26.76
CA LEU A 13 -18.93 -26.78 -25.94
C LEU A 13 -19.22 -27.05 -24.46
N ALA A 14 -20.21 -27.92 -24.14
CA ALA A 14 -20.47 -28.30 -22.76
C ALA A 14 -19.37 -29.20 -22.15
N SER A 15 -18.68 -30.04 -22.94
CA SER A 15 -17.59 -30.89 -22.45
C SER A 15 -16.26 -30.12 -22.29
N CYS A 16 -16.05 -29.01 -23.00
CA CYS A 16 -14.91 -28.10 -22.74
C CYS A 16 -15.11 -27.26 -21.48
N TYR A 17 -16.36 -27.01 -21.06
CA TYR A 17 -16.67 -26.22 -19.85
C TYR A 17 -16.49 -27.01 -18.54
N VAL A 18 -16.51 -28.34 -18.59
CA VAL A 18 -16.37 -29.20 -17.40
C VAL A 18 -14.92 -29.60 -17.10
N ALA A 19 -14.01 -29.45 -18.05
CA ALA A 19 -12.60 -29.86 -17.89
C ALA A 19 -11.70 -28.81 -17.23
N ASN A 20 -12.14 -27.55 -17.09
CA ASN A 20 -11.37 -26.47 -16.46
C ASN A 20 -11.96 -25.94 -15.14
N GLY A 21 -12.83 -26.72 -14.49
CA GLY A 21 -13.61 -26.31 -13.32
C GLY A 21 -12.92 -26.48 -11.97
N GLN A 22 -11.63 -26.25 -11.85
CA GLN A 22 -11.09 -25.90 -10.53
C GLN A 22 -11.35 -24.41 -10.31
N SER A 23 -12.07 -24.09 -9.23
CA SER A 23 -12.37 -22.70 -8.91
C SER A 23 -11.08 -21.90 -8.76
N LEU A 24 -11.10 -20.63 -9.16
CA LEU A 24 -9.99 -19.69 -8.93
C LEU A 24 -9.48 -19.78 -7.49
N LEU A 25 -10.40 -19.94 -6.54
CA LEU A 25 -10.14 -20.13 -5.11
C LEU A 25 -9.25 -21.35 -4.81
N GLU A 26 -9.48 -22.48 -5.49
CA GLU A 26 -8.63 -23.67 -5.29
C GLU A 26 -7.23 -23.44 -5.82
N ARG A 27 -7.07 -22.75 -6.97
CA ARG A 27 -5.77 -22.45 -7.56
C ARG A 27 -5.00 -21.40 -6.76
N LEU A 28 -5.65 -20.33 -6.30
CA LEU A 28 -5.05 -19.32 -5.44
C LEU A 28 -4.71 -19.91 -4.05
N GLY A 29 -5.61 -20.68 -3.49
CA GLY A 29 -5.37 -21.37 -2.21
C GLY A 29 -4.26 -22.42 -2.29
N GLN A 30 -4.16 -23.17 -3.40
CA GLN A 30 -3.09 -24.13 -3.62
C GLN A 30 -1.73 -23.44 -3.77
N ARG A 31 -1.67 -22.33 -4.52
CA ARG A 31 -0.42 -21.55 -4.71
C ARG A 31 0.04 -20.88 -3.43
N ALA A 32 -0.87 -20.25 -2.68
CA ALA A 32 -0.54 -19.68 -1.39
C ALA A 32 -0.05 -20.75 -0.39
N LYS A 33 -0.66 -21.93 -0.40
CA LYS A 33 -0.25 -23.07 0.43
C LYS A 33 1.13 -23.59 0.05
N ASN A 34 1.41 -23.75 -1.23
CA ASN A 34 2.72 -24.19 -1.73
C ASN A 34 3.83 -23.17 -1.41
N ALA A 35 3.54 -21.86 -1.51
CA ALA A 35 4.51 -20.81 -1.13
C ALA A 35 4.83 -20.79 0.36
N VAL A 36 3.84 -21.09 1.22
CA VAL A 36 4.05 -21.21 2.67
C VAL A 36 4.82 -22.50 2.99
N GLU A 37 4.49 -23.62 2.34
CA GLU A 37 5.17 -24.89 2.52
C GLU A 37 6.63 -24.83 2.06
N ASN A 38 6.93 -24.15 0.93
CA ASN A 38 8.30 -23.92 0.46
C ASN A 38 9.12 -23.06 1.43
N LYS A 39 8.55 -21.96 1.95
CA LYS A 39 9.24 -21.13 2.98
C LYS A 39 9.45 -21.88 4.29
N LEU A 40 8.57 -22.81 4.64
CA LEU A 40 8.76 -23.69 5.80
C LEU A 40 9.84 -24.74 5.52
N GLY A 41 9.88 -25.30 4.31
CA GLY A 41 10.89 -26.24 3.86
C GLY A 41 12.29 -25.65 3.90
N GLU A 42 12.50 -24.47 3.32
CA GLU A 42 13.79 -23.76 3.33
C GLU A 42 14.28 -23.45 4.75
N LYS A 43 13.41 -23.04 5.66
CA LYS A 43 13.78 -22.80 7.07
C LYS A 43 14.14 -24.10 7.81
N VAL A 44 13.51 -25.21 7.46
CA VAL A 44 13.83 -26.53 8.03
C VAL A 44 15.15 -27.05 7.46
N GLU A 45 15.40 -26.92 6.16
CA GLU A 45 16.67 -27.29 5.53
C GLU A 45 17.84 -26.46 6.04
N GLN A 46 17.68 -25.13 6.19
CA GLN A 46 18.69 -24.27 6.79
C GLN A 46 18.98 -24.66 8.24
N GLY A 47 17.94 -24.93 9.03
CA GLY A 47 18.12 -25.40 10.40
C GLY A 47 18.81 -26.76 10.50
N VAL A 48 18.57 -27.68 9.56
CA VAL A 48 19.22 -29.00 9.49
C VAL A 48 20.66 -28.87 9.02
N ASN A 49 20.94 -28.05 8.02
CA ASN A 49 22.31 -27.81 7.53
C ASN A 49 23.17 -27.09 8.58
N ASP A 50 22.63 -26.10 9.30
CA ASP A 50 23.33 -25.43 10.41
C ASP A 50 23.60 -26.39 11.58
N ALA A 51 22.77 -27.40 11.78
CA ALA A 51 22.96 -28.45 12.77
C ALA A 51 24.01 -29.50 12.35
N LEU A 52 24.10 -29.81 11.04
CA LEU A 52 25.09 -30.73 10.48
C LEU A 52 26.47 -30.09 10.35
N ASP A 53 26.58 -28.77 10.12
CA ASP A 53 27.86 -28.04 10.02
C ASP A 53 28.47 -27.67 11.37
N GLY A 54 27.89 -28.09 12.49
CA GLY A 54 28.51 -27.99 13.84
C GLY A 54 28.66 -26.56 14.36
N LYS A 55 27.90 -25.59 13.90
CA LYS A 55 27.97 -24.18 14.31
C LYS A 55 27.22 -23.86 15.62
N THR A 56 26.88 -24.88 16.41
CA THR A 56 26.37 -24.69 17.78
C THR A 56 27.52 -24.70 18.76
N GLY A 57 27.70 -23.59 19.43
CA GLY A 57 28.83 -23.21 20.27
C GLY A 57 29.37 -24.21 21.26
N LYS A 58 30.64 -24.11 21.50
CA LYS A 58 31.23 -24.46 22.79
C LYS A 58 32.25 -23.42 23.23
N ASN A 59 31.90 -22.74 24.30
CA ASN A 59 32.84 -22.16 25.26
C ASN A 59 33.63 -23.25 25.93
N LYS A 60 34.97 -23.12 26.05
CA LYS A 60 35.75 -23.27 27.27
C LYS A 60 37.27 -23.22 27.03
N LYS A 61 37.87 -22.19 27.66
CA LYS A 61 38.95 -22.23 28.67
C LYS A 61 40.31 -22.85 28.35
N ASN A 62 41.32 -21.98 28.58
CA ASN A 62 42.63 -22.17 29.21
C ASN A 62 43.66 -23.06 28.51
N ASP A 63 44.85 -22.59 28.25
CA ASP A 63 45.95 -22.30 29.19
C ASP A 63 47.23 -21.91 28.43
N LYS A 64 47.91 -20.91 29.01
CA LYS A 64 49.32 -20.70 29.29
C LYS A 64 50.46 -20.92 28.28
N ALA A 65 51.28 -19.88 28.33
CA ALA A 65 52.74 -19.84 28.43
C ALA A 65 53.51 -19.78 27.10
N ASP A 66 54.39 -18.95 26.89
CA ASP A 66 55.54 -18.30 27.48
C ASP A 66 56.45 -17.65 26.41
N LYS A 67 56.95 -16.46 26.76
CA LYS A 67 58.31 -15.94 26.57
C LYS A 67 58.78 -15.51 25.16
N GLN A 68 59.15 -14.37 25.07
CA GLN A 68 60.32 -13.52 25.34
C GLN A 68 60.73 -12.68 24.16
N THR A 69 60.78 -11.40 24.41
CA THR A 69 61.87 -10.43 24.46
C THR A 69 62.28 -9.82 23.15
N ALA A 70 62.16 -8.52 23.05
CA ALA A 70 63.22 -7.51 23.17
C ALA A 70 62.77 -6.15 22.67
N ASP A 71 62.75 -5.18 23.53
CA ASP A 71 62.93 -3.74 23.28
C ASP A 71 64.39 -3.43 22.98
N PRO A 72 64.78 -2.17 22.78
CA PRO A 72 64.16 -0.94 22.31
C PRO A 72 65.01 -0.20 21.24
N VAL A 73 64.53 0.92 20.71
CA VAL A 73 65.30 2.18 20.60
C VAL A 73 64.42 3.37 20.21
N SER A 74 64.46 4.36 21.05
CA SER A 74 63.91 5.72 20.94
C SER A 74 64.56 6.54 19.83
N GLN A 75 63.81 7.43 19.18
CA GLN A 75 64.32 8.74 18.82
C GLN A 75 63.21 9.77 18.78
N ASP A 76 63.42 10.82 19.55
CA ASP A 76 62.65 12.02 19.68
C ASP A 76 62.54 12.80 18.34
N ALA A 77 61.33 13.29 18.02
CA ALA A 77 61.16 14.41 17.11
C ALA A 77 60.07 15.33 17.67
N VAL A 78 60.50 16.55 17.87
CA VAL A 78 59.84 17.72 18.45
C VAL A 78 58.56 18.06 17.68
N ALA A 79 57.44 18.14 18.40
CA ALA A 79 56.13 18.58 17.87
C ALA A 79 56.07 20.13 17.86
N LEU A 80 55.71 20.70 16.70
CA LEU A 80 55.24 22.08 16.59
C LEU A 80 53.72 22.11 16.78
N PRO A 81 53.13 23.14 17.39
CA PRO A 81 51.71 23.16 17.73
C PRO A 81 50.85 23.41 16.51
N ASP A 82 49.95 22.47 16.21
CA ASP A 82 48.89 22.58 15.20
C ASP A 82 47.89 23.67 15.56
N ALA A 83 47.81 24.67 14.74
CA ALA A 83 46.74 25.68 14.74
C ALA A 83 45.40 24.95 14.40
N LYS A 84 44.46 24.91 15.33
CA LYS A 84 43.09 24.49 15.12
C LYS A 84 42.43 25.43 14.11
N VAL A 85 42.29 24.98 12.87
CA VAL A 85 41.33 25.53 11.90
C VAL A 85 39.93 25.15 12.39
N PRO A 86 38.99 26.10 12.58
CA PRO A 86 37.64 25.79 12.94
C PRO A 86 37.02 25.00 11.80
N ALA A 87 36.58 23.76 12.07
CA ALA A 87 35.82 22.97 11.14
C ALA A 87 34.51 23.73 10.84
N GLN A 88 34.34 24.19 9.60
CA GLN A 88 33.05 24.65 9.11
C GLN A 88 32.05 23.51 9.27
N PRO A 89 30.83 23.79 9.80
CA PRO A 89 29.79 22.77 9.86
C PRO A 89 29.50 22.34 8.44
N LYS A 90 29.81 21.08 8.12
CA LYS A 90 29.28 20.42 6.92
C LYS A 90 27.78 20.58 6.99
N LYS A 91 27.20 21.42 6.13
CA LYS A 91 25.78 21.40 5.83
C LYS A 91 25.49 19.97 5.42
N GLN A 92 24.95 19.17 6.34
CA GLN A 92 24.21 17.99 5.97
C GLN A 92 23.08 18.50 5.09
N VAL A 93 23.16 18.23 3.82
CA VAL A 93 22.00 18.32 2.94
C VAL A 93 21.03 17.32 3.55
N GLU A 94 20.01 17.81 4.23
CA GLU A 94 18.90 16.99 4.69
C GLU A 94 18.22 16.42 3.46
N THR A 95 18.68 15.27 3.00
CA THR A 95 18.01 14.42 2.03
C THR A 95 16.84 13.65 2.66
N SER A 96 16.42 14.05 3.84
CA SER A 96 15.22 13.55 4.49
C SER A 96 13.95 14.14 3.89
N TYR A 97 13.92 14.35 2.58
CA TYR A 97 12.62 14.44 1.93
C TYR A 97 11.96 13.11 2.11
N ALA A 98 11.20 13.10 3.16
CA ALA A 98 10.43 12.05 3.68
C ALA A 98 9.98 11.12 2.55
N LYS A 99 10.47 9.89 2.57
CA LYS A 99 9.89 8.78 1.82
C LYS A 99 8.37 8.68 2.09
N THR A 100 7.85 9.47 3.02
CA THR A 100 6.50 9.47 3.57
C THR A 100 5.84 10.85 3.60
N ASP A 101 5.93 11.63 2.52
CA ASP A 101 5.22 12.92 2.40
C ASP A 101 3.78 12.76 1.83
N TYR A 102 3.25 11.55 1.85
CA TYR A 102 1.88 11.28 1.42
C TYR A 102 0.87 11.93 2.38
N VAL A 103 -0.09 12.62 1.80
CA VAL A 103 -1.20 13.24 2.51
C VAL A 103 -2.49 12.66 1.95
N PRO A 104 -3.17 11.75 2.67
CA PRO A 104 -4.46 11.24 2.23
C PRO A 104 -5.50 12.35 2.18
N GLY A 105 -6.43 12.25 1.24
CA GLY A 105 -7.60 13.12 1.21
C GLY A 105 -8.49 12.89 2.42
N ASP A 106 -9.25 13.89 2.79
CA ASP A 106 -10.10 13.90 3.98
C ASP A 106 -11.59 13.75 3.69
N GLU A 107 -12.05 14.09 2.51
CA GLU A 107 -13.44 13.91 2.09
C GLU A 107 -13.55 12.67 1.19
N ILE A 108 -13.91 11.51 1.79
CA ILE A 108 -14.13 10.28 1.03
C ILE A 108 -15.38 10.45 0.16
N PHE A 109 -15.26 10.18 -1.14
CA PHE A 109 -16.39 10.17 -2.07
C PHE A 109 -16.61 8.80 -2.74
N PHE A 110 -15.64 7.88 -2.63
CA PHE A 110 -15.80 6.47 -2.97
C PHE A 110 -14.88 5.64 -2.07
N GLU A 111 -15.41 4.56 -1.52
CA GLU A 111 -14.64 3.58 -0.76
C GLU A 111 -15.26 2.21 -0.96
N ASP A 112 -14.45 1.20 -1.28
CA ASP A 112 -14.90 -0.17 -1.40
C ASP A 112 -13.87 -1.14 -0.84
N THR A 113 -14.28 -1.90 0.16
CA THR A 113 -13.51 -2.99 0.78
C THR A 113 -13.93 -4.35 0.28
N PHE A 114 -14.96 -4.41 -0.57
CA PHE A 114 -15.61 -5.60 -1.10
C PHE A 114 -16.23 -6.54 -0.04
N GLU A 115 -16.23 -6.18 1.24
CA GLU A 115 -16.72 -7.04 2.34
C GLU A 115 -18.20 -7.44 2.18
N ASN A 116 -19.02 -6.55 1.59
CA ASN A 116 -20.44 -6.77 1.40
C ASN A 116 -20.78 -7.43 0.05
N GLU A 117 -19.80 -7.64 -0.83
CA GLU A 117 -20.01 -8.24 -2.13
C GLU A 117 -20.18 -9.78 -2.04
N GLN A 118 -20.85 -10.37 -3.01
CA GLN A 118 -21.03 -11.81 -3.10
C GLN A 118 -19.85 -12.44 -3.86
N LEU A 119 -19.29 -13.52 -3.32
CA LEU A 119 -18.20 -14.25 -3.98
C LEU A 119 -18.66 -14.86 -5.31
N GLY A 120 -17.84 -14.72 -6.34
CA GLY A 120 -18.10 -15.19 -7.70
C GLY A 120 -18.96 -14.23 -8.54
N GLU A 121 -19.42 -13.12 -7.96
CA GLU A 121 -20.23 -12.14 -8.67
C GLU A 121 -19.40 -10.86 -8.97
N PHE A 122 -19.82 -10.14 -10.00
CA PHE A 122 -19.22 -8.83 -10.29
C PHE A 122 -19.66 -7.80 -9.23
N PRO A 123 -18.72 -7.00 -8.66
CA PRO A 123 -19.05 -6.09 -7.57
C PRO A 123 -19.97 -4.94 -8.03
N LEU A 124 -21.00 -4.66 -7.23
CA LEU A 124 -22.11 -3.76 -7.59
C LEU A 124 -21.73 -2.29 -7.77
N ARG A 125 -20.62 -1.86 -7.17
CA ARG A 125 -20.18 -0.46 -7.19
C ARG A 125 -19.19 -0.16 -8.32
N TRP A 126 -19.02 -1.09 -9.25
CA TRP A 126 -18.06 -1.02 -10.34
C TRP A 126 -18.74 -1.11 -11.70
N ASP A 127 -18.06 -0.65 -12.72
CA ASP A 127 -18.45 -0.77 -14.14
C ASP A 127 -17.38 -1.61 -14.84
N LEU A 128 -17.80 -2.67 -15.51
CA LEU A 128 -16.92 -3.51 -16.32
C LEU A 128 -16.75 -2.84 -17.68
N LEU A 129 -15.53 -2.48 -18.01
CA LEU A 129 -15.19 -1.89 -19.31
C LEU A 129 -14.79 -2.96 -20.31
N ASP A 130 -14.02 -3.98 -19.85
CA ASP A 130 -13.56 -5.10 -20.67
C ASP A 130 -13.07 -6.27 -19.80
N GLY A 131 -13.04 -7.48 -20.34
CA GLY A 131 -12.48 -8.67 -19.72
C GLY A 131 -13.38 -9.32 -18.67
N TYR A 132 -12.77 -10.06 -17.74
CA TYR A 132 -13.45 -10.88 -16.74
C TYR A 132 -12.99 -10.53 -15.34
N VAL A 133 -13.93 -10.13 -14.51
CA VAL A 133 -13.68 -9.66 -13.14
C VAL A 133 -14.77 -10.18 -12.22
N GLU A 134 -14.40 -10.66 -11.06
CA GLU A 134 -15.35 -11.12 -10.04
C GLU A 134 -14.87 -10.76 -8.63
N THR A 135 -15.76 -10.87 -7.66
CA THR A 135 -15.40 -10.80 -6.25
C THR A 135 -14.85 -12.16 -5.81
N ALA A 136 -13.61 -12.20 -5.35
CA ALA A 136 -13.00 -13.43 -4.82
C ALA A 136 -12.54 -13.24 -3.37
N SER A 137 -12.07 -14.30 -2.74
CA SER A 137 -11.40 -14.25 -1.44
C SER A 137 -9.92 -14.58 -1.60
N LEU A 138 -9.06 -13.69 -1.13
CA LEU A 138 -7.62 -13.84 -1.20
C LEU A 138 -6.99 -13.47 0.14
N GLU A 139 -6.24 -14.38 0.75
CA GLU A 139 -5.61 -14.21 2.07
C GLU A 139 -6.59 -13.67 3.14
N GLY A 140 -7.82 -14.20 3.14
CA GLY A 140 -8.85 -13.82 4.09
C GLY A 140 -9.54 -12.48 3.84
N ARG A 141 -9.20 -11.77 2.77
CA ARG A 141 -9.87 -10.54 2.34
C ARG A 141 -10.70 -10.78 1.08
N LYS A 142 -11.84 -10.13 0.97
CA LYS A 142 -12.55 -10.05 -0.30
C LYS A 142 -11.86 -9.05 -1.22
N VAL A 143 -11.78 -9.40 -2.49
CA VAL A 143 -11.04 -8.65 -3.50
C VAL A 143 -11.86 -8.55 -4.78
N LEU A 144 -11.59 -7.52 -5.55
CA LEU A 144 -11.89 -7.48 -6.96
C LEU A 144 -10.76 -8.24 -7.69
N ALA A 145 -11.10 -9.40 -8.26
CA ALA A 145 -10.16 -10.31 -8.88
C ALA A 145 -10.29 -10.30 -10.40
N PHE A 146 -9.15 -10.25 -11.10
CA PHE A 146 -9.06 -10.36 -12.55
C PHE A 146 -8.80 -11.81 -12.93
N THR A 147 -9.81 -12.50 -13.47
CA THR A 147 -9.87 -13.96 -13.46
C THR A 147 -9.51 -14.63 -14.79
N ASP A 148 -9.69 -14.00 -15.93
CA ASP A 148 -9.34 -14.59 -17.22
C ASP A 148 -7.93 -14.20 -17.67
N ASN A 149 -6.97 -15.09 -17.43
CA ASN A 149 -5.55 -14.84 -17.71
C ASN A 149 -5.02 -13.52 -17.13
N GLY A 150 -5.69 -13.00 -16.09
CA GLY A 150 -5.37 -11.73 -15.47
C GLY A 150 -5.79 -10.49 -16.27
N LEU A 151 -6.61 -10.63 -17.30
CA LEU A 151 -7.08 -9.50 -18.11
C LEU A 151 -8.41 -8.95 -17.60
N GLY A 152 -8.53 -7.63 -17.53
CA GLY A 152 -9.78 -6.98 -17.16
C GLY A 152 -9.61 -5.48 -16.96
N GLN A 153 -10.68 -4.75 -17.23
CA GLN A 153 -10.73 -3.29 -17.08
C GLN A 153 -11.98 -2.91 -16.31
N VAL A 154 -11.81 -2.21 -15.20
CA VAL A 154 -12.92 -1.82 -14.32
C VAL A 154 -12.76 -0.39 -13.84
N MET A 155 -13.87 0.28 -13.64
CA MET A 155 -13.96 1.65 -13.17
C MET A 155 -14.99 1.77 -12.04
N PRO A 156 -14.80 2.63 -11.03
CA PRO A 156 -15.85 2.95 -10.06
C PRO A 156 -17.12 3.44 -10.75
N LEU A 157 -18.27 2.87 -10.39
CA LEU A 157 -19.57 3.29 -10.90
C LEU A 157 -20.00 4.59 -10.24
N MET A 158 -19.87 5.70 -10.95
CA MET A 158 -20.21 7.05 -10.47
C MET A 158 -21.55 7.51 -11.04
N LYS A 159 -22.40 8.11 -10.18
CA LYS A 159 -23.81 8.41 -10.52
C LYS A 159 -23.98 9.44 -11.63
N ASP A 160 -23.15 10.48 -11.68
CA ASP A 160 -23.50 11.69 -12.41
C ASP A 160 -22.69 11.98 -13.66
N ASN A 161 -21.49 11.45 -13.82
CA ASN A 161 -20.69 11.71 -15.03
C ASN A 161 -19.61 10.65 -15.18
N LYS A 162 -19.85 9.70 -16.03
CA LYS A 162 -18.97 8.53 -16.25
C LYS A 162 -17.52 8.91 -16.56
N TRP A 163 -17.27 10.04 -17.21
CA TRP A 163 -15.96 10.42 -17.74
C TRP A 163 -15.37 11.70 -17.12
N ASN A 164 -16.02 12.31 -16.14
CA ASN A 164 -15.54 13.56 -15.55
C ASN A 164 -15.97 13.73 -14.08
N TRP A 165 -15.55 12.82 -13.21
CA TRP A 165 -15.92 12.80 -11.80
C TRP A 165 -14.75 12.98 -10.83
N LEU A 166 -13.50 12.92 -11.31
CA LEU A 166 -12.35 13.21 -10.47
C LEU A 166 -12.25 14.71 -10.18
N PRO A 167 -12.09 15.11 -8.92
CA PRO A 167 -11.87 16.51 -8.55
C PRO A 167 -10.47 16.99 -8.96
N GLU A 168 -10.20 18.29 -8.80
CA GLU A 168 -8.88 18.88 -9.07
C GLU A 168 -7.83 18.53 -8.04
N ILE A 169 -8.25 18.09 -6.87
CA ILE A 169 -7.37 17.61 -5.80
C ILE A 169 -7.98 16.32 -5.25
N PHE A 170 -7.28 15.23 -5.41
CA PHE A 170 -7.73 13.92 -4.93
C PHE A 170 -6.58 13.01 -4.55
N THR A 171 -6.93 11.98 -3.79
CA THR A 171 -6.10 10.79 -3.55
C THR A 171 -6.85 9.54 -3.99
N LEU A 172 -6.11 8.60 -4.57
CA LEU A 172 -6.53 7.24 -4.86
C LEU A 172 -5.64 6.29 -4.09
N GLU A 173 -6.22 5.43 -3.31
CA GLU A 173 -5.55 4.40 -2.51
C GLU A 173 -6.16 3.03 -2.80
N PHE A 174 -5.35 1.99 -2.83
CA PHE A 174 -5.80 0.60 -2.90
C PHE A 174 -4.70 -0.35 -2.44
N ASP A 175 -5.10 -1.55 -2.05
CA ASP A 175 -4.19 -2.62 -1.72
C ASP A 175 -4.15 -3.63 -2.88
N LEU A 176 -2.94 -4.01 -3.29
CA LEU A 176 -2.68 -5.05 -4.29
C LEU A 176 -1.94 -6.21 -3.62
N PHE A 177 -2.46 -7.42 -3.76
CA PHE A 177 -1.71 -8.62 -3.37
C PHE A 177 -0.74 -9.00 -4.47
N VAL A 178 0.53 -9.02 -4.15
CA VAL A 178 1.60 -9.44 -5.08
C VAL A 178 1.89 -10.91 -4.82
N ALA A 179 1.11 -11.78 -5.48
CA ALA A 179 1.29 -13.22 -5.35
C ALA A 179 2.68 -13.64 -5.84
N PRO A 180 3.32 -14.63 -5.19
CA PRO A 180 4.47 -15.30 -5.79
C PRO A 180 4.07 -15.90 -7.14
N LEU A 181 4.92 -15.76 -8.14
CA LEU A 181 4.71 -16.31 -9.48
C LEU A 181 5.43 -17.65 -9.62
N ASP A 182 4.87 -18.54 -10.44
CA ASP A 182 5.51 -19.81 -10.75
C ASP A 182 6.74 -19.55 -11.63
N GLU A 183 7.87 -20.08 -11.25
CA GLU A 183 9.07 -20.15 -12.08
C GLU A 183 8.77 -21.00 -13.32
N ASP A 184 9.33 -20.68 -14.46
CA ASP A 184 9.21 -21.40 -15.75
C ASP A 184 7.86 -21.23 -16.50
N ALA A 185 6.91 -20.44 -16.02
CA ALA A 185 5.62 -20.24 -16.71
C ALA A 185 5.58 -18.99 -17.62
N GLY A 186 6.62 -18.13 -17.61
CA GLY A 186 6.58 -16.82 -18.26
C GLY A 186 5.58 -15.89 -17.60
N SER A 187 5.36 -16.05 -16.29
CA SER A 187 4.31 -15.37 -15.56
C SER A 187 4.69 -13.91 -15.26
N GLU A 188 3.77 -12.98 -15.51
CA GLU A 188 3.90 -11.58 -15.13
C GLU A 188 2.60 -11.09 -14.51
N LEU A 189 2.66 -10.49 -13.31
CA LEU A 189 1.59 -9.71 -12.75
C LEU A 189 1.74 -8.26 -13.24
N GLY A 190 0.75 -7.77 -13.99
CA GLY A 190 0.70 -6.41 -14.50
C GLY A 190 -0.56 -5.69 -14.04
N MET A 191 -0.40 -4.56 -13.36
CA MET A 191 -1.50 -3.71 -12.95
C MET A 191 -1.25 -2.27 -13.38
N GLU A 192 -2.18 -1.74 -14.16
CA GLU A 192 -2.16 -0.33 -14.56
C GLU A 192 -3.28 0.44 -13.88
N VAL A 193 -2.97 1.66 -13.48
CA VAL A 193 -3.97 2.69 -13.20
C VAL A 193 -3.92 3.68 -14.35
N ARG A 194 -4.97 3.70 -15.14
CA ARG A 194 -5.09 4.57 -16.31
C ARG A 194 -5.96 5.77 -15.99
N PHE A 195 -5.51 6.95 -16.38
CA PHE A 195 -6.20 8.21 -16.17
C PHE A 195 -6.65 8.79 -17.50
N GLY A 196 -7.93 9.01 -17.63
CA GLY A 196 -8.53 9.60 -18.82
C GLY A 196 -8.71 11.11 -18.71
N ASN A 197 -8.66 11.78 -19.85
CA ASN A 197 -8.77 13.22 -19.93
C ASN A 197 -10.19 13.71 -19.59
N ARG A 198 -10.29 14.91 -19.04
CA ARG A 198 -11.57 15.59 -18.85
C ARG A 198 -12.27 15.80 -20.19
N GLY A 199 -13.57 15.55 -20.21
CA GLY A 199 -14.38 15.69 -21.43
C GLY A 199 -14.22 14.56 -22.45
N ALA A 200 -13.56 13.45 -22.07
CA ALA A 200 -13.53 12.24 -22.91
C ALA A 200 -14.95 11.72 -23.16
N SER A 201 -15.16 11.09 -24.31
CA SER A 201 -16.42 10.43 -24.67
C SER A 201 -16.41 8.93 -24.40
N ASP A 202 -15.24 8.36 -24.16
CA ASP A 202 -15.01 6.93 -23.92
C ASP A 202 -13.73 6.69 -23.12
N TYR A 203 -13.49 5.45 -22.67
CA TYR A 203 -12.32 5.09 -21.88
C TYR A 203 -11.03 4.90 -22.70
N TYR A 204 -11.11 4.77 -24.01
CA TYR A 204 -9.94 4.63 -24.89
C TYR A 204 -9.06 5.89 -24.92
N ASN A 205 -9.61 7.03 -24.49
CA ASN A 205 -8.89 8.31 -24.41
C ASN A 205 -8.02 8.47 -23.15
N ALA A 206 -7.74 7.39 -22.41
CA ALA A 206 -6.83 7.44 -21.29
C ALA A 206 -5.38 7.49 -21.77
N SER A 207 -4.82 8.69 -21.83
CA SER A 207 -3.46 8.94 -22.32
C SER A 207 -2.39 8.97 -21.23
N SER A 208 -2.80 8.88 -19.97
CA SER A 208 -1.91 8.82 -18.81
C SER A 208 -2.06 7.50 -18.07
N TYR A 209 -0.94 6.92 -17.62
CA TYR A 209 -0.98 5.68 -16.85
C TYR A 209 0.19 5.57 -15.87
N VAL A 210 -0.01 4.75 -14.85
CA VAL A 210 1.01 4.18 -13.98
C VAL A 210 0.90 2.67 -14.08
N TRP A 211 1.99 1.99 -14.40
CA TRP A 211 2.03 0.55 -14.64
C TRP A 211 2.99 -0.13 -13.68
N PHE A 212 2.48 -0.97 -12.82
CA PHE A 212 3.23 -1.86 -11.95
C PHE A 212 3.37 -3.22 -12.64
N ARG A 213 4.59 -3.81 -12.59
CA ARG A 213 4.89 -5.15 -13.08
C ARG A 213 5.73 -5.91 -12.07
N TYR A 214 5.39 -7.17 -11.90
CA TYR A 214 6.17 -8.14 -11.12
C TYR A 214 6.29 -9.43 -11.92
N ARG A 215 7.50 -9.95 -12.07
CA ARG A 215 7.81 -11.10 -12.92
C ARG A 215 8.26 -12.29 -12.10
N GLU A 216 8.22 -13.48 -12.70
CA GLU A 216 8.63 -14.75 -12.12
C GLU A 216 10.08 -14.76 -11.60
N ASP A 217 10.99 -14.03 -12.26
CA ASP A 217 12.38 -13.85 -11.83
C ASP A 217 12.54 -12.96 -10.59
N GLY A 218 11.44 -12.52 -9.98
CA GLY A 218 11.43 -11.61 -8.84
C GLY A 218 11.67 -10.14 -9.20
N SER A 219 11.93 -9.84 -10.49
CA SER A 219 12.07 -8.45 -10.91
C SER A 219 10.74 -7.71 -10.85
N SER A 220 10.76 -6.46 -10.42
CA SER A 220 9.59 -5.61 -10.39
C SER A 220 9.91 -4.19 -10.81
N SER A 221 8.93 -3.54 -11.44
CA SER A 221 9.09 -2.17 -11.91
C SER A 221 7.79 -1.37 -11.78
N LEU A 222 7.95 -0.06 -11.64
CA LEU A 222 6.89 0.93 -11.71
C LEU A 222 7.21 1.91 -12.83
N SER A 223 6.46 1.83 -13.92
CA SER A 223 6.59 2.71 -15.07
C SER A 223 5.45 3.71 -15.10
N TRP A 224 5.66 4.88 -15.65
CA TRP A 224 4.58 5.84 -15.86
C TRP A 224 4.76 6.64 -17.14
N ALA A 225 3.63 7.03 -17.72
CA ALA A 225 3.54 8.00 -18.77
C ALA A 225 2.36 8.93 -18.47
N LEU A 226 2.64 10.18 -18.18
CA LEU A 226 1.67 11.17 -17.71
C LEU A 226 1.64 12.35 -18.68
N LEU A 227 0.48 12.63 -19.25
CA LEU A 227 0.29 13.70 -20.22
C LEU A 227 0.57 15.05 -19.58
N LYS A 228 1.35 15.90 -20.27
CA LYS A 228 1.60 17.28 -19.82
C LYS A 228 0.40 18.16 -20.14
N PRO A 229 0.07 19.12 -19.25
CA PRO A 229 -1.10 19.98 -19.44
C PRO A 229 -1.11 20.71 -20.79
N GLY A 230 -2.24 20.57 -21.51
CA GLY A 230 -2.47 21.24 -22.77
C GLY A 230 -1.59 20.79 -23.95
N THR A 231 -1.01 19.59 -23.87
CA THR A 231 -0.14 19.03 -24.91
C THR A 231 -0.44 17.56 -25.19
N ASP A 232 0.13 17.02 -26.27
CA ASP A 232 0.15 15.57 -26.55
C ASP A 232 1.45 14.89 -26.07
N VAL A 233 2.25 15.60 -25.26
CA VAL A 233 3.55 15.13 -24.78
C VAL A 233 3.40 14.52 -23.39
N GLN A 234 3.96 13.33 -23.18
CA GLN A 234 3.97 12.65 -21.89
C GLN A 234 5.30 12.87 -21.14
N THR A 235 5.22 13.09 -19.82
CA THR A 235 6.35 12.86 -18.91
C THR A 235 6.42 11.37 -18.62
N ARG A 236 7.51 10.73 -18.99
CA ARG A 236 7.72 9.28 -18.80
C ARG A 236 8.80 9.03 -17.75
N GLY A 237 8.69 7.92 -17.06
CA GLY A 237 9.70 7.41 -16.15
C GLY A 237 9.50 5.94 -15.88
N ASP A 238 10.54 5.33 -15.36
CA ASP A 238 10.58 3.94 -14.94
C ASP A 238 11.44 3.80 -13.68
N LYS A 239 11.07 2.91 -12.80
CA LYS A 239 11.82 2.62 -11.58
C LYS A 239 11.77 1.14 -11.27
N MET A 240 12.95 0.53 -11.22
CA MET A 240 13.09 -0.83 -10.73
C MET A 240 12.85 -0.85 -9.22
N LEU A 241 12.04 -1.80 -8.74
CA LEU A 241 11.61 -1.90 -7.35
C LEU A 241 12.17 -3.15 -6.65
N GLY A 242 12.54 -4.17 -7.40
CA GLY A 242 12.93 -5.47 -6.88
C GLY A 242 14.33 -5.89 -7.28
N LEU A 243 14.74 -7.01 -6.72
CA LEU A 243 15.98 -7.68 -7.06
C LEU A 243 15.99 -7.99 -8.57
N ASN A 244 17.03 -7.57 -9.26
CA ASN A 244 17.37 -8.18 -10.53
C ASN A 244 18.39 -9.28 -10.22
N PRO A 245 18.01 -10.58 -10.34
CA PRO A 245 18.96 -11.66 -10.15
C PRO A 245 20.08 -11.54 -11.19
N GLY A 246 21.21 -11.01 -10.82
CA GLY A 246 22.37 -10.78 -11.69
C GLY A 246 22.94 -9.37 -11.67
N LEU A 247 22.33 -8.42 -10.98
CA LEU A 247 22.90 -7.10 -10.72
C LEU A 247 23.04 -6.91 -9.20
N GLU A 248 24.19 -7.27 -8.65
CA GLU A 248 24.52 -7.21 -7.21
C GLU A 248 24.37 -5.78 -6.62
N ASP A 249 24.43 -4.74 -7.44
CA ASP A 249 24.29 -3.34 -7.02
C ASP A 249 22.83 -2.86 -6.83
N TYR A 250 21.83 -3.62 -7.26
CA TYR A 250 20.40 -3.32 -7.02
C TYR A 250 19.85 -3.99 -5.77
N ASN A 251 20.67 -4.13 -4.74
CA ASN A 251 20.19 -4.48 -3.41
C ASN A 251 19.31 -3.35 -2.87
N ALA A 252 18.03 -3.51 -3.09
CA ALA A 252 17.01 -2.58 -2.68
C ALA A 252 16.85 -2.59 -1.14
N LYS A 253 17.82 -2.06 -0.41
CA LYS A 253 17.60 -1.64 1.00
C LYS A 253 16.38 -0.72 1.13
N ASP A 254 15.91 -0.22 -0.01
CA ASP A 254 14.80 0.71 -0.16
C ASP A 254 13.66 0.15 -1.03
N ASN A 255 13.62 -1.17 -1.32
CA ASN A 255 12.49 -1.75 -2.03
C ASN A 255 11.25 -1.71 -1.15
N PRO A 256 10.24 -0.89 -1.46
CA PRO A 256 9.02 -0.86 -0.66
C PRO A 256 8.12 -2.07 -0.94
N LEU A 257 8.36 -2.81 -2.02
CA LEU A 257 7.50 -3.91 -2.44
C LEU A 257 7.77 -5.16 -1.60
N LYS A 258 6.70 -5.86 -1.24
CA LYS A 258 6.73 -7.11 -0.51
C LYS A 258 6.04 -8.20 -1.33
N ALA A 259 6.81 -9.14 -1.86
CA ALA A 259 6.27 -10.31 -2.54
C ALA A 259 5.62 -11.27 -1.54
N GLY A 260 4.51 -11.90 -1.90
CA GLY A 260 3.71 -12.76 -1.02
C GLY A 260 2.89 -12.01 0.03
N GLU A 261 2.79 -10.68 -0.07
CA GLU A 261 2.07 -9.85 0.88
C GLU A 261 1.19 -8.81 0.19
N TRP A 262 0.32 -8.20 0.98
CA TRP A 262 -0.45 -7.02 0.58
C TRP A 262 0.46 -5.80 0.48
N ASN A 263 0.34 -5.06 -0.60
CA ASN A 263 1.08 -3.82 -0.83
C ASN A 263 0.09 -2.66 -1.02
N HIS A 264 0.29 -1.60 -0.27
CA HIS A 264 -0.53 -0.40 -0.34
C HIS A 264 -0.01 0.55 -1.40
N PHE A 265 -0.83 0.83 -2.40
CA PHE A 265 -0.58 1.81 -3.45
C PHE A 265 -1.36 3.08 -3.16
N ALA A 266 -0.70 4.22 -3.29
CA ALA A 266 -1.36 5.50 -3.11
C ALA A 266 -0.90 6.51 -4.17
N PHE A 267 -1.86 7.23 -4.73
CA PHE A 267 -1.61 8.32 -5.67
C PHE A 267 -2.25 9.60 -5.17
N SER A 268 -1.55 10.71 -5.34
CA SER A 268 -2.12 12.02 -5.07
C SER A 268 -1.98 12.93 -6.29
N PHE A 269 -3.06 13.57 -6.64
CA PHE A 269 -3.12 14.60 -7.64
C PHE A 269 -3.55 15.93 -6.99
N ASN A 270 -2.73 16.97 -7.17
CA ASN A 270 -3.02 18.29 -6.63
C ASN A 270 -2.90 19.33 -7.75
N LYS A 271 -4.04 19.70 -8.33
CA LYS A 271 -4.20 20.63 -9.45
C LYS A 271 -3.41 20.25 -10.71
N ARG A 272 -2.15 19.96 -10.58
CA ARG A 272 -1.24 19.55 -11.67
C ARG A 272 -0.14 18.60 -11.20
N ALA A 273 0.24 18.64 -9.94
CA ALA A 273 1.31 17.79 -9.40
C ALA A 273 0.77 16.37 -9.13
N PHE A 274 1.48 15.37 -9.64
CA PHE A 274 1.16 13.95 -9.42
C PHE A 274 2.28 13.27 -8.64
N LYS A 275 1.91 12.54 -7.61
CA LYS A 275 2.83 11.72 -6.81
C LYS A 275 2.28 10.31 -6.67
N GLY A 276 3.18 9.32 -6.67
CA GLY A 276 2.83 7.91 -6.49
C GLY A 276 3.70 7.26 -5.43
N TYR A 277 3.10 6.37 -4.64
CA TYR A 277 3.69 5.73 -3.48
C TYR A 277 3.37 4.24 -3.47
N ILE A 278 4.30 3.43 -2.95
CA ILE A 278 4.08 2.04 -2.56
C ILE A 278 4.55 1.89 -1.11
N ASN A 279 3.69 1.35 -0.26
CA ASN A 279 3.95 1.17 1.18
C ASN A 279 4.52 2.44 1.85
N GLY A 280 3.96 3.60 1.49
CA GLY A 280 4.35 4.90 2.01
C GLY A 280 5.63 5.50 1.40
N VAL A 281 6.36 4.76 0.58
CA VAL A 281 7.59 5.25 -0.09
C VAL A 281 7.23 5.96 -1.38
N ARG A 282 7.63 7.23 -1.53
CA ARG A 282 7.40 7.99 -2.75
C ARG A 282 8.30 7.53 -3.89
N LEU A 283 7.69 7.07 -4.97
CA LEU A 283 8.38 6.57 -6.17
C LEU A 283 8.19 7.47 -7.38
N ILE A 284 7.03 8.15 -7.48
CA ILE A 284 6.70 9.05 -8.57
C ILE A 284 6.56 10.47 -8.02
N ASN A 285 7.17 11.45 -8.71
CA ASN A 285 7.01 12.86 -8.42
C ASN A 285 7.07 13.65 -9.73
N VAL A 286 5.90 13.93 -10.30
CA VAL A 286 5.75 14.66 -11.57
C VAL A 286 5.10 16.01 -11.28
N PRO A 287 5.78 17.13 -11.57
CA PRO A 287 5.29 18.46 -11.20
C PRO A 287 4.11 18.93 -12.04
N ALA A 288 3.90 18.32 -13.22
CA ALA A 288 2.80 18.71 -14.09
C ALA A 288 2.27 17.52 -14.89
N MET A 289 1.01 17.17 -14.62
CA MET A 289 0.19 16.21 -15.32
C MET A 289 -1.12 16.89 -15.73
N GLU A 290 -1.67 16.57 -16.89
CA GLU A 290 -3.01 16.99 -17.31
C GLU A 290 -4.05 16.50 -16.30
N ALA A 291 -5.01 17.36 -15.95
CA ALA A 291 -6.02 17.05 -14.96
C ALA A 291 -6.93 15.91 -15.45
N PRO A 292 -6.92 14.73 -14.79
CA PRO A 292 -7.75 13.62 -15.22
C PRO A 292 -9.22 13.86 -14.88
N GLY A 293 -10.09 13.36 -15.74
CA GLY A 293 -11.54 13.35 -15.50
C GLY A 293 -12.00 12.09 -14.78
N TYR A 294 -11.33 10.96 -15.03
CA TYR A 294 -11.65 9.65 -14.49
C TYR A 294 -10.39 8.78 -14.43
N PHE A 295 -10.50 7.63 -13.79
CA PHE A 295 -9.51 6.58 -13.89
C PHE A 295 -10.19 5.21 -13.99
N TYR A 296 -9.41 4.21 -14.40
CA TYR A 296 -9.78 2.81 -14.33
C TYR A 296 -8.58 1.93 -14.04
N PHE A 297 -8.82 0.77 -13.46
CA PHE A 297 -7.84 -0.28 -13.32
C PHE A 297 -7.82 -1.11 -14.60
N ASN A 298 -6.63 -1.40 -15.09
CA ASN A 298 -6.39 -2.31 -16.20
C ASN A 298 -5.39 -3.37 -15.74
N SER A 299 -5.85 -4.60 -15.61
CA SER A 299 -4.96 -5.73 -15.39
C SER A 299 -4.45 -6.23 -16.72
N ALA A 300 -3.13 -6.25 -16.87
CA ALA A 300 -2.41 -6.77 -18.03
C ALA A 300 -1.48 -7.90 -17.61
N SER A 301 -1.92 -8.72 -16.67
CA SER A 301 -1.17 -9.87 -16.17
C SER A 301 -1.11 -10.98 -17.20
N GLN A 302 -0.04 -11.78 -17.18
CA GLN A 302 0.12 -12.95 -18.03
C GLN A 302 0.34 -14.16 -17.13
N TYR A 303 -0.52 -15.17 -17.25
CA TYR A 303 -0.51 -16.38 -16.41
C TYR A 303 -0.44 -16.10 -14.90
N ALA A 304 -0.88 -14.92 -14.48
CA ALA A 304 -0.90 -14.48 -13.10
C ALA A 304 -2.26 -13.87 -12.75
N TYR A 305 -2.71 -14.13 -11.55
CA TYR A 305 -3.93 -13.53 -11.03
C TYR A 305 -3.59 -12.30 -10.19
N SER A 306 -4.42 -11.28 -10.30
CA SER A 306 -4.30 -10.09 -9.46
C SER A 306 -5.61 -9.81 -8.74
N GLY A 307 -5.49 -9.31 -7.53
CA GLY A 307 -6.65 -8.91 -6.73
C GLY A 307 -6.37 -7.60 -6.02
N ILE A 308 -7.32 -6.66 -6.12
CA ILE A 308 -7.27 -5.40 -5.40
C ILE A 308 -8.33 -5.36 -4.32
N SER A 309 -8.03 -4.66 -3.22
CA SER A 309 -8.94 -4.43 -2.11
C SER A 309 -8.75 -3.02 -1.55
N ASN A 310 -9.61 -2.61 -0.61
CA ASN A 310 -9.51 -1.34 0.09
C ASN A 310 -9.36 -0.13 -0.86
N VAL A 311 -10.13 -0.09 -1.94
CA VAL A 311 -10.09 1.04 -2.87
C VAL A 311 -10.73 2.25 -2.22
N ARG A 312 -10.00 3.36 -2.15
CA ARG A 312 -10.44 4.59 -1.51
C ARG A 312 -10.12 5.80 -2.36
N LEU A 313 -11.14 6.62 -2.60
CA LEU A 313 -11.02 7.91 -3.26
C LEU A 313 -11.45 9.01 -2.32
N ALA A 314 -10.61 10.02 -2.17
CA ALA A 314 -10.92 11.16 -1.32
C ALA A 314 -10.52 12.47 -1.99
N LYS A 315 -11.27 13.53 -1.71
CA LYS A 315 -10.92 14.90 -2.06
C LYS A 315 -10.03 15.52 -0.99
N GLY A 316 -9.34 16.58 -1.37
CA GLY A 316 -8.44 17.27 -0.47
C GLY A 316 -7.09 16.54 -0.34
N ALA A 317 -6.15 17.22 0.20
CA ALA A 317 -4.84 16.77 0.64
C ALA A 317 -4.17 17.98 1.29
N VAL A 318 -4.84 18.55 2.31
CA VAL A 318 -4.35 19.75 3.00
C VAL A 318 -3.31 19.32 4.02
N PRO A 319 -2.14 19.98 4.10
CA PRO A 319 -1.14 19.69 5.12
C PRO A 319 -1.76 19.69 6.53
N LEU A 320 -1.37 18.71 7.35
CA LEU A 320 -1.91 18.52 8.69
C LEU A 320 -1.83 19.78 9.56
N TYR A 321 -0.71 20.51 9.45
CA TYR A 321 -0.54 21.75 10.21
C TYR A 321 -1.57 22.81 9.83
N ASP A 322 -1.79 23.02 8.54
CA ASP A 322 -2.75 24.01 8.04
C ASP A 322 -4.18 23.65 8.46
N ARG A 323 -4.52 22.37 8.42
CA ARG A 323 -5.82 21.87 8.90
C ARG A 323 -5.97 22.08 10.40
N LEU A 324 -4.96 21.73 11.19
CA LEU A 324 -4.95 21.93 12.64
C LEU A 324 -5.14 23.40 13.00
N MET A 325 -4.49 24.30 12.27
CA MET A 325 -4.57 25.74 12.54
C MET A 325 -5.91 26.35 12.13
N SER A 326 -6.54 25.82 11.08
CA SER A 326 -7.85 26.33 10.60
C SER A 326 -9.04 25.71 11.32
N GLU A 327 -8.96 24.44 11.70
CA GLU A 327 -10.11 23.68 12.23
C GLU A 327 -9.97 23.32 13.72
N GLY A 328 -8.79 23.55 14.33
CA GLY A 328 -8.47 23.14 15.70
C GLY A 328 -8.31 21.63 15.88
N LYS A 329 -8.48 20.85 14.83
CA LYS A 329 -8.35 19.39 14.83
C LYS A 329 -7.89 18.85 13.48
N ILE A 330 -7.38 17.64 13.50
CA ILE A 330 -7.08 16.83 12.31
C ILE A 330 -8.06 15.68 12.32
N VAL A 331 -8.82 15.52 11.23
CA VAL A 331 -9.68 14.36 11.01
C VAL A 331 -8.99 13.47 9.98
N THR A 332 -8.87 12.18 10.28
CA THR A 332 -8.27 11.22 9.38
C THR A 332 -9.08 9.93 9.28
N TYR A 333 -9.09 9.35 8.09
CA TYR A 333 -9.71 8.07 7.76
C TYR A 333 -8.64 7.01 7.41
N ALA A 334 -7.37 7.44 7.37
CA ALA A 334 -6.25 6.58 6.98
C ALA A 334 -5.75 5.67 8.11
N ILE A 335 -6.25 5.85 9.34
CA ILE A 335 -5.97 4.95 10.46
C ILE A 335 -7.08 3.91 10.52
N THR A 336 -6.74 2.69 10.15
CA THR A 336 -7.67 1.56 10.03
C THR A 336 -7.27 0.43 10.97
N PHE A 337 -8.24 -0.44 11.29
CA PHE A 337 -8.10 -1.52 12.25
C PHE A 337 -8.64 -2.82 11.63
N GLU A 338 -8.20 -3.94 12.16
CA GLU A 338 -8.87 -5.21 11.89
C GLU A 338 -10.34 -5.16 12.33
N THR A 339 -11.21 -5.83 11.57
CA THR A 339 -12.66 -5.80 11.82
C THR A 339 -12.99 -6.26 13.23
N GLY A 340 -13.70 -5.43 13.98
CA GLY A 340 -14.10 -5.71 15.37
C GLY A 340 -12.94 -5.66 16.39
N LYS A 341 -11.72 -5.27 15.99
CA LYS A 341 -10.54 -5.22 16.86
C LYS A 341 -9.98 -3.80 16.98
N ALA A 342 -9.00 -3.66 17.86
CA ALA A 342 -8.19 -2.44 18.04
C ALA A 342 -6.76 -2.62 17.49
N ASP A 343 -6.50 -3.71 16.78
CA ASP A 343 -5.20 -3.97 16.14
C ASP A 343 -5.06 -3.05 14.92
N LEU A 344 -4.05 -2.19 14.94
CA LEU A 344 -3.74 -1.29 13.83
C LEU A 344 -3.29 -2.09 12.61
N LYS A 345 -3.85 -1.77 11.45
CA LYS A 345 -3.35 -2.31 10.20
C LYS A 345 -2.02 -1.64 9.83
N PRO A 346 -1.09 -2.35 9.15
CA PRO A 346 0.24 -1.80 8.82
C PRO A 346 0.20 -0.46 8.07
N GLU A 347 -0.77 -0.27 7.17
CA GLU A 347 -0.97 0.96 6.41
C GLU A 347 -1.26 2.18 7.29
N SER A 348 -1.85 1.99 8.47
CA SER A 348 -2.13 3.05 9.45
C SER A 348 -0.86 3.75 9.95
N MET A 349 0.28 3.06 9.93
CA MET A 349 1.56 3.62 10.38
C MET A 349 2.03 4.81 9.55
N VAL A 350 1.61 4.90 8.28
CA VAL A 350 1.91 6.07 7.42
C VAL A 350 1.32 7.34 8.04
N GLU A 351 0.06 7.29 8.46
CA GLU A 351 -0.61 8.44 9.07
C GLU A 351 -0.12 8.71 10.49
N ILE A 352 0.12 7.66 11.28
CA ILE A 352 0.68 7.77 12.63
C ILE A 352 2.05 8.46 12.58
N ASN A 353 2.93 8.05 11.68
CA ASN A 353 4.25 8.66 11.47
C ASN A 353 4.14 10.13 11.03
N ARG A 354 3.13 10.46 10.23
CA ARG A 354 2.86 11.83 9.80
C ARG A 354 2.45 12.73 10.95
N VAL A 355 1.58 12.24 11.84
CA VAL A 355 1.18 12.95 13.07
C VAL A 355 2.35 13.05 14.05
N ALA A 356 3.11 11.98 14.23
CA ALA A 356 4.31 11.98 15.08
C ALA A 356 5.33 13.02 14.59
N LYS A 357 5.58 13.09 13.27
CA LYS A 357 6.44 14.12 12.68
C LYS A 357 5.94 15.53 12.99
N LEU A 358 4.65 15.80 12.77
CA LEU A 358 4.04 17.08 13.09
C LEU A 358 4.27 17.46 14.57
N MET A 359 4.10 16.51 15.49
CA MET A 359 4.30 16.73 16.92
C MET A 359 5.77 16.90 17.29
N LYS A 360 6.70 16.22 16.60
CA LYS A 360 8.16 16.39 16.78
C LYS A 360 8.60 17.79 16.35
N GLU A 361 8.08 18.26 15.20
CA GLU A 361 8.36 19.60 14.66
C GLU A 361 7.70 20.72 15.49
N ASN A 362 6.66 20.41 16.26
CA ASN A 362 5.90 21.34 17.08
C ASN A 362 5.79 20.84 18.54
N PRO A 363 6.83 21.03 19.38
CA PRO A 363 6.88 20.46 20.73
C PRO A 363 5.75 20.87 21.67
N GLY A 364 5.12 22.01 21.41
CA GLY A 364 3.99 22.52 22.20
C GLY A 364 2.62 21.94 21.83
N LEU A 365 2.52 21.11 20.78
CA LEU A 365 1.24 20.49 20.43
C LEU A 365 0.90 19.34 21.36
N GLU A 366 -0.32 19.37 21.88
CA GLU A 366 -0.93 18.30 22.66
C GLU A 366 -2.25 17.90 22.01
N PHE A 367 -2.55 16.58 21.98
CA PHE A 367 -3.75 16.06 21.35
C PHE A 367 -4.62 15.22 22.29
N GLU A 368 -5.92 15.41 22.17
CA GLU A 368 -6.90 14.41 22.50
C GLU A 368 -7.15 13.56 21.25
N VAL A 369 -6.79 12.28 21.30
CA VAL A 369 -6.97 11.30 20.21
C VAL A 369 -8.34 10.66 20.38
N GLN A 370 -9.27 10.97 19.49
CA GLN A 370 -10.65 10.50 19.56
C GLN A 370 -10.88 9.39 18.54
N GLY A 371 -11.32 8.21 19.01
CA GLY A 371 -11.77 7.11 18.16
C GLY A 371 -13.28 7.14 17.97
N HIS A 372 -13.76 7.07 16.72
CA HIS A 372 -15.18 7.05 16.38
C HIS A 372 -15.56 5.78 15.63
N CYS A 373 -16.75 5.26 15.89
CA CYS A 373 -17.39 4.16 15.19
C CYS A 373 -18.61 4.62 14.40
N ASP A 374 -19.03 3.84 13.40
CA ASP A 374 -20.38 3.95 12.86
C ASP A 374 -21.41 3.28 13.79
N ALA A 375 -22.70 3.35 13.43
CA ALA A 375 -23.79 2.82 14.24
C ALA A 375 -24.13 1.35 13.91
N THR A 376 -23.24 0.57 13.31
CA THR A 376 -23.51 -0.84 12.96
C THR A 376 -23.56 -1.74 14.19
N GLY A 377 -22.73 -1.46 15.21
CA GLY A 377 -22.73 -2.16 16.49
C GLY A 377 -23.58 -1.48 17.56
N SER A 378 -23.82 -2.16 18.67
CA SER A 378 -24.43 -1.54 19.86
C SER A 378 -23.42 -0.65 20.62
N ASP A 379 -23.89 0.30 21.42
CA ASP A 379 -23.03 1.14 22.26
C ASP A 379 -22.16 0.33 23.21
N LYS A 380 -22.68 -0.79 23.73
CA LYS A 380 -21.91 -1.73 24.57
C LYS A 380 -20.65 -2.29 23.88
N VAL A 381 -20.66 -2.33 22.54
CA VAL A 381 -19.53 -2.78 21.71
C VAL A 381 -18.72 -1.58 21.24
N ASN A 382 -19.39 -0.55 20.71
CA ASN A 382 -18.72 0.60 20.08
C ASN A 382 -17.94 1.48 21.07
N ASP A 383 -18.48 1.67 22.29
CA ASP A 383 -17.81 2.51 23.30
C ASP A 383 -16.47 1.93 23.74
N PRO A 384 -16.39 0.67 24.22
CA PRO A 384 -15.10 0.12 24.60
C PRO A 384 -14.17 -0.12 23.39
N LEU A 385 -14.72 -0.40 22.20
CA LEU A 385 -13.90 -0.59 21.01
C LEU A 385 -13.24 0.71 20.55
N SER A 386 -14.01 1.81 20.53
CA SER A 386 -13.46 3.12 20.15
C SER A 386 -12.42 3.62 21.14
N GLN A 387 -12.62 3.35 22.45
CA GLN A 387 -11.62 3.66 23.49
C GLN A 387 -10.32 2.89 23.28
N LYS A 388 -10.39 1.57 23.08
CA LYS A 388 -9.21 0.74 22.82
C LYS A 388 -8.47 1.14 21.54
N ARG A 389 -9.19 1.54 20.50
CA ARG A 389 -8.61 2.06 19.25
C ARG A 389 -7.86 3.36 19.47
N ALA A 390 -8.43 4.30 20.23
CA ALA A 390 -7.72 5.52 20.59
C ALA A 390 -6.47 5.24 21.43
N GLU A 391 -6.52 4.29 22.35
CA GLU A 391 -5.38 3.85 23.16
C GLU A 391 -4.28 3.20 22.29
N ALA A 392 -4.65 2.37 21.30
CA ALA A 392 -3.69 1.77 20.37
C ALA A 392 -2.95 2.83 19.53
N ILE A 393 -3.65 3.88 19.09
CA ILE A 393 -3.03 5.00 18.37
C ILE A 393 -2.07 5.77 19.28
N VAL A 394 -2.48 6.06 20.50
CA VAL A 394 -1.61 6.73 21.49
C VAL A 394 -0.37 5.89 21.77
N ALA A 395 -0.51 4.58 21.95
CA ALA A 395 0.63 3.67 22.13
C ALA A 395 1.60 3.73 20.94
N ALA A 396 1.09 3.67 19.70
CA ALA A 396 1.91 3.77 18.51
C ALA A 396 2.63 5.12 18.38
N LEU A 397 1.99 6.23 18.74
CA LEU A 397 2.64 7.56 18.79
C LEU A 397 3.74 7.63 19.84
N VAL A 398 3.55 6.96 20.98
CA VAL A 398 4.58 6.87 22.03
C VAL A 398 5.78 6.02 21.56
N GLU A 399 5.54 4.92 20.85
CA GLU A 399 6.60 4.13 20.20
C GLU A 399 7.38 4.96 19.18
N GLU A 400 6.71 5.88 18.47
CA GLU A 400 7.34 6.85 17.59
C GLU A 400 8.07 8.00 18.33
N GLY A 401 8.12 7.96 19.66
CA GLY A 401 8.88 8.90 20.49
C GLY A 401 8.12 10.15 20.92
N ILE A 402 6.81 10.17 20.85
CA ILE A 402 5.99 11.25 21.41
C ILE A 402 5.76 11.02 22.90
N ALA A 403 6.01 12.03 23.72
CA ALA A 403 5.80 11.91 25.16
C ALA A 403 4.32 11.66 25.51
N GLN A 404 4.05 10.60 26.29
CA GLN A 404 2.69 10.21 26.72
C GLN A 404 1.88 11.36 27.31
N ALA A 405 2.53 12.27 28.05
CA ALA A 405 1.86 13.43 28.67
C ALA A 405 1.21 14.39 27.67
N ARG A 406 1.62 14.34 26.39
CA ARG A 406 1.08 15.17 25.32
C ARG A 406 -0.14 14.55 24.63
N LEU A 407 -0.55 13.34 25.03
CA LEU A 407 -1.57 12.53 24.38
C LEU A 407 -2.63 12.08 25.38
N THR A 408 -3.89 12.17 25.00
CA THR A 408 -5.03 11.63 25.76
C THR A 408 -5.89 10.81 24.81
N ALA A 409 -6.16 9.54 25.14
CA ALA A 409 -7.04 8.67 24.36
C ALA A 409 -8.49 8.79 24.83
N VAL A 410 -9.43 8.99 23.89
CA VAL A 410 -10.86 9.11 24.19
C VAL A 410 -11.68 8.34 23.15
N GLY A 411 -12.47 7.37 23.59
CA GLY A 411 -13.47 6.71 22.75
C GLY A 411 -14.75 7.53 22.68
N LYS A 412 -15.24 7.79 21.48
CA LYS A 412 -16.50 8.50 21.24
C LYS A 412 -17.63 7.56 20.80
N GLY A 413 -17.36 6.25 20.63
CA GLY A 413 -18.37 5.30 20.16
C GLY A 413 -19.01 5.74 18.85
N SER A 414 -20.31 5.49 18.71
CA SER A 414 -21.15 5.96 17.61
C SER A 414 -21.92 7.26 17.91
N HIS A 415 -21.61 7.93 19.03
CA HIS A 415 -22.43 9.03 19.57
C HIS A 415 -22.25 10.37 18.85
N GLN A 416 -21.21 10.52 18.03
CA GLN A 416 -20.90 11.76 17.31
C GLN A 416 -20.80 11.53 15.81
N PRO A 417 -21.89 11.13 15.13
CA PRO A 417 -21.86 10.94 13.69
C PRO A 417 -21.71 12.28 12.95
N ILE A 418 -20.90 12.30 11.90
CA ILE A 418 -20.75 13.46 11.00
C ILE A 418 -21.47 13.26 9.67
N ALA A 419 -21.97 12.05 9.43
CA ALA A 419 -22.74 11.69 8.24
C ALA A 419 -23.83 10.66 8.60
N SER A 420 -24.74 10.40 7.66
CA SER A 420 -25.82 9.43 7.84
C SER A 420 -25.29 8.02 8.02
N ASN A 421 -25.73 7.29 9.04
CA ASN A 421 -25.42 5.87 9.22
C ASN A 421 -26.25 4.93 8.33
N SER A 422 -27.22 5.48 7.55
CA SER A 422 -28.06 4.68 6.66
C SER A 422 -27.37 4.31 5.34
N THR A 423 -26.28 4.98 4.98
CA THR A 423 -25.51 4.71 3.76
C THR A 423 -24.09 4.24 4.07
N ASP A 424 -23.51 3.44 3.17
CA ASP A 424 -22.13 2.96 3.33
C ASP A 424 -21.13 4.11 3.36
N GLU A 425 -21.30 5.11 2.50
CA GLU A 425 -20.47 6.32 2.46
C GLU A 425 -20.55 7.12 3.76
N GLY A 426 -21.75 7.22 4.34
CA GLY A 426 -21.95 7.90 5.59
C GLY A 426 -21.33 7.14 6.77
N ARG A 427 -21.47 5.81 6.79
CA ARG A 427 -20.79 4.97 7.78
C ARG A 427 -19.28 5.07 7.67
N ALA A 428 -18.73 5.06 6.44
CA ALA A 428 -17.29 5.26 6.20
C ALA A 428 -16.79 6.60 6.79
N LYS A 429 -17.56 7.68 6.62
CA LYS A 429 -17.24 8.99 7.24
C LYS A 429 -17.31 8.96 8.76
N ASN A 430 -18.18 8.14 9.34
CA ASN A 430 -18.31 8.02 10.79
C ASN A 430 -17.17 7.19 11.41
N ARG A 431 -16.60 6.20 10.68
CA ARG A 431 -15.39 5.46 11.08
C ARG A 431 -14.16 6.34 10.87
N ARG A 432 -13.81 7.12 11.87
CA ARG A 432 -12.71 8.09 11.78
C ARG A 432 -11.93 8.21 13.08
N VAL A 433 -10.77 8.84 12.97
CA VAL A 433 -9.96 9.31 14.10
C VAL A 433 -9.86 10.83 14.03
N GLU A 434 -10.01 11.49 15.16
CA GLU A 434 -9.78 12.94 15.30
C GLU A 434 -8.63 13.19 16.28
N PHE A 435 -7.67 14.03 15.87
CA PHE A 435 -6.65 14.57 16.76
C PHE A 435 -7.06 16.01 17.09
N VAL A 436 -7.66 16.20 18.25
CA VAL A 436 -8.15 17.49 18.69
C VAL A 436 -7.07 18.20 19.49
N LYS A 437 -6.70 19.41 19.07
CA LYS A 437 -5.72 20.23 19.76
C LYS A 437 -6.24 20.63 21.14
N LYS A 438 -5.41 20.47 22.16
CA LYS A 438 -5.67 20.96 23.53
C LYS A 438 -5.21 22.37 23.72
#